data_f5f5bcef6a6fd4cde706ef212649ceff
#
_entry.id   f5f5bcef6a6fd4cde706ef212649ceff
#
_cell.length_a   1.000
_cell.length_b   1.000
_cell.length_c   1.000
_cell.angle_alpha   90.00
_cell.angle_beta   90.00
_cell.angle_gamma   90.00
#
_symmetry.space_group_name_H-M   'P 1'
#
loop_
_entity.id
_entity.type
_entity.pdbx_description
1 polymer ?
#
loop_
_entity_poly.entity_id
_entity_poly.type
_entity_poly.pdbx_seq_one_letter_code
_entity_poly.pdbx_strand_id
1 'polypeptide(L)'
;MKNFINFDDFDKESVEEAIEIGIKEKNKFYSENFEIKLNKKFGVLLFEKPSLRTKLSFVKALNFNGINDIYFSPEEVGLGKREKVSDVAKVISKMSEVVILRTYKHSTIEEFSKNSSVPVINALSDREHPCQALCDLLTIREKTGEDLKNIKITFVGDGNNVATSLAKAILTYGGTFIHSCPKGYEIPKEDLIAIDDLQKKYDGNFSIENDINMSVKNSDIVYTDVWASMGQESEQSKRIEDFKNYQVNEQIIEKNNAIFMHDLPAHHGEEISENLVDHKNSVVFDQAENRIWGQLGIIKKIV
;
A
#
# COMPACT_ATOMS: atom_id res chain seq x y z
N MET A 1 -7.45 0.35 21.65
CA MET A 1 -6.91 1.33 20.68
C MET A 1 -6.46 0.52 19.48
N LYS A 2 -6.87 0.87 18.26
CA LYS A 2 -6.60 0.08 17.06
C LYS A 2 -5.44 0.71 16.30
N ASN A 3 -4.35 -0.04 16.07
CA ASN A 3 -3.27 0.33 15.15
C ASN A 3 -3.58 -0.19 13.75
N PHE A 4 -2.89 0.29 12.73
CA PHE A 4 -2.91 -0.28 11.38
C PHE A 4 -1.46 -0.45 10.90
N ILE A 5 -0.85 -1.55 11.29
CA ILE A 5 0.57 -1.88 11.07
C ILE A 5 0.72 -2.91 9.97
N ASN A 6 -0.09 -3.97 10.03
CA ASN A 6 -0.23 -4.97 8.98
C ASN A 6 -1.61 -4.79 8.33
N PHE A 7 -1.78 -5.30 7.10
CA PHE A 7 -3.08 -5.22 6.44
C PHE A 7 -4.15 -6.00 7.22
N ASP A 8 -3.80 -7.13 7.77
CA ASP A 8 -4.67 -8.02 8.54
C ASP A 8 -4.97 -7.56 9.98
N ASP A 9 -4.45 -6.40 10.42
CA ASP A 9 -4.92 -5.73 11.65
C ASP A 9 -6.36 -5.23 11.52
N PHE A 10 -6.83 -5.04 10.29
CA PHE A 10 -8.24 -4.78 9.98
C PHE A 10 -8.89 -6.06 9.44
N ASP A 11 -10.01 -6.45 10.03
CA ASP A 11 -10.90 -7.44 9.43
C ASP A 11 -11.62 -6.88 8.19
N LYS A 12 -12.27 -7.75 7.42
CA LYS A 12 -12.98 -7.35 6.19
C LYS A 12 -13.95 -6.19 6.43
N GLU A 13 -14.73 -6.23 7.51
CA GLU A 13 -15.69 -5.17 7.86
C GLU A 13 -14.99 -3.84 8.14
N SER A 14 -13.86 -3.87 8.83
CA SER A 14 -13.04 -2.68 9.11
C SER A 14 -12.42 -2.08 7.86
N VAL A 15 -11.95 -2.92 6.93
CA VAL A 15 -11.44 -2.47 5.62
C VAL A 15 -12.58 -1.84 4.81
N GLU A 16 -13.72 -2.51 4.73
CA GLU A 16 -14.91 -2.04 4.04
C GLU A 16 -15.36 -0.66 4.54
N GLU A 17 -15.50 -0.51 5.85
CA GLU A 17 -15.87 0.76 6.47
C GLU A 17 -14.88 1.89 6.13
N ALA A 18 -13.57 1.62 6.15
CA ALA A 18 -12.56 2.61 5.80
C ALA A 18 -12.65 3.01 4.32
N ILE A 19 -12.89 2.06 3.41
CA ILE A 19 -13.08 2.32 1.98
C ILE A 19 -14.34 3.15 1.75
N GLU A 20 -15.48 2.78 2.36
CA GLU A 20 -16.74 3.51 2.23
C GLU A 20 -16.64 4.95 2.73
N ILE A 21 -15.96 5.16 3.87
CA ILE A 21 -15.66 6.52 4.36
C ILE A 21 -14.86 7.29 3.31
N GLY A 22 -13.82 6.68 2.75
CA GLY A 22 -12.99 7.30 1.71
C GLY A 22 -13.78 7.71 0.48
N ILE A 23 -14.57 6.80 -0.08
CA ILE A 23 -15.43 7.04 -1.25
C ILE A 23 -16.44 8.16 -0.95
N LYS A 24 -17.10 8.10 0.20
CA LYS A 24 -18.08 9.10 0.61
C LYS A 24 -17.47 10.50 0.71
N GLU A 25 -16.32 10.63 1.33
CA GLU A 25 -15.64 11.93 1.48
C GLU A 25 -15.07 12.42 0.14
N LYS A 26 -14.58 11.54 -0.72
CA LYS A 26 -14.18 11.87 -2.09
C LYS A 26 -15.35 12.46 -2.87
N ASN A 27 -16.52 11.82 -2.84
CA ASN A 27 -17.72 12.29 -3.52
C ASN A 27 -18.19 13.66 -3.00
N LYS A 28 -18.12 13.89 -1.69
CA LYS A 28 -18.42 15.21 -1.12
C LYS A 28 -17.45 16.29 -1.59
N PHE A 29 -16.16 15.98 -1.64
CA PHE A 29 -15.14 16.92 -2.10
C PHE A 29 -15.40 17.39 -3.53
N TYR A 30 -15.70 16.45 -4.45
CA TYR A 30 -15.98 16.79 -5.85
C TYR A 30 -17.38 17.35 -6.09
N SER A 31 -18.33 17.21 -5.16
CA SER A 31 -19.66 17.84 -5.23
C SER A 31 -19.74 19.19 -4.51
N GLU A 32 -18.62 19.79 -4.12
CA GLU A 32 -18.53 21.06 -3.38
C GLU A 32 -19.24 21.08 -2.02
N ASN A 33 -19.59 19.90 -1.47
CA ASN A 33 -20.22 19.75 -0.17
C ASN A 33 -19.22 19.31 0.93
N PHE A 34 -17.93 19.51 0.69
CA PHE A 34 -16.88 19.09 1.60
C PHE A 34 -16.57 20.20 2.62
N GLU A 35 -16.81 19.91 3.90
CA GLU A 35 -16.53 20.81 5.00
C GLU A 35 -15.38 20.28 5.86
N ILE A 36 -14.38 21.12 6.13
CA ILE A 36 -13.32 20.83 7.07
C ILE A 36 -13.67 21.44 8.43
N LYS A 37 -13.89 20.58 9.44
CA LYS A 37 -14.05 21.03 10.81
C LYS A 37 -12.69 21.02 11.47
N LEU A 38 -12.09 22.20 11.63
CA LEU A 38 -10.83 22.34 12.36
C LEU A 38 -10.99 21.86 13.80
N ASN A 39 -10.07 21.04 14.25
CA ASN A 39 -9.98 20.62 15.64
C ASN A 39 -8.55 20.91 16.18
N LYS A 40 -8.34 20.67 17.49
CA LYS A 40 -7.05 20.92 18.14
C LYS A 40 -6.14 19.68 18.15
N LYS A 41 -6.43 18.70 17.28
CA LYS A 41 -5.68 17.44 17.16
C LYS A 41 -4.44 17.62 16.29
N PHE A 42 -3.40 16.86 16.60
CA PHE A 42 -2.17 16.79 15.83
C PHE A 42 -1.88 15.35 15.42
N GLY A 43 -1.48 15.18 14.16
CA GLY A 43 -0.94 13.94 13.62
C GLY A 43 0.54 14.10 13.29
N VAL A 44 1.36 13.17 13.73
CA VAL A 44 2.81 13.20 13.47
C VAL A 44 3.16 12.24 12.35
N LEU A 45 3.83 12.75 11.30
CA LEU A 45 4.48 11.94 10.26
C LEU A 45 5.97 11.85 10.56
N LEU A 46 6.43 10.64 10.83
CA LEU A 46 7.84 10.36 11.15
C LEU A 46 8.39 9.37 10.14
N PHE A 47 9.22 9.85 9.22
CA PHE A 47 9.71 9.09 8.08
C PHE A 47 11.22 8.90 8.15
N GLU A 48 11.69 7.66 8.05
CA GLU A 48 13.10 7.32 7.86
C GLU A 48 13.51 7.32 6.37
N LYS A 49 12.52 7.27 5.45
CA LYS A 49 12.74 7.30 4.00
C LYS A 49 11.94 8.46 3.39
N PRO A 50 12.53 9.26 2.49
CA PRO A 50 11.78 10.30 1.78
C PRO A 50 10.65 9.68 0.95
N SER A 51 9.54 10.40 0.80
CA SER A 51 8.44 9.99 -0.06
C SER A 51 7.56 11.16 -0.43
N LEU A 52 7.45 11.42 -1.74
CA LEU A 52 6.57 12.45 -2.28
C LEU A 52 5.10 12.09 -2.03
N ARG A 53 4.66 10.95 -2.56
CA ARG A 53 3.25 10.53 -2.56
C ARG A 53 2.73 10.26 -1.16
N THR A 54 3.48 9.53 -0.34
CA THR A 54 3.06 9.18 1.03
C THR A 54 2.95 10.43 1.90
N LYS A 55 3.93 11.35 1.81
CA LYS A 55 3.87 12.61 2.58
C LYS A 55 2.67 13.45 2.15
N LEU A 56 2.53 13.70 0.85
CA LEU A 56 1.47 14.56 0.33
C LEU A 56 0.07 14.00 0.65
N SER A 57 -0.14 12.69 0.45
CA SER A 57 -1.45 12.06 0.70
C SER A 57 -1.83 12.06 2.18
N PHE A 58 -0.89 11.74 3.09
CA PHE A 58 -1.18 11.78 4.53
C PHE A 58 -1.37 13.20 5.07
N VAL A 59 -0.56 14.16 4.63
CA VAL A 59 -0.77 15.58 4.99
C VAL A 59 -2.18 16.00 4.57
N LYS A 60 -2.59 15.71 3.34
CA LYS A 60 -3.92 16.07 2.86
C LYS A 60 -5.02 15.31 3.60
N ALA A 61 -4.85 14.01 3.85
CA ALA A 61 -5.82 13.20 4.59
C ALA A 61 -6.00 13.65 6.05
N LEU A 62 -4.92 14.03 6.75
CA LEU A 62 -4.99 14.60 8.09
C LEU A 62 -5.74 15.93 8.08
N ASN A 63 -5.37 16.85 7.18
CA ASN A 63 -6.00 18.16 7.09
C ASN A 63 -7.50 18.04 6.74
N PHE A 64 -7.88 17.13 5.85
CA PHE A 64 -9.29 16.86 5.53
C PHE A 64 -10.08 16.27 6.70
N ASN A 65 -9.39 15.58 7.63
CA ASN A 65 -9.98 15.17 8.91
C ASN A 65 -9.97 16.28 9.97
N GLY A 66 -9.50 17.49 9.64
CA GLY A 66 -9.36 18.61 10.57
C GLY A 66 -8.20 18.44 11.57
N ILE A 67 -7.27 17.55 11.30
CA ILE A 67 -6.09 17.24 12.13
C ILE A 67 -4.89 17.99 11.55
N ASN A 68 -4.20 18.78 12.38
CA ASN A 68 -2.98 19.46 11.96
C ASN A 68 -1.85 18.43 11.83
N ASP A 69 -1.03 18.55 10.79
CA ASP A 69 0.10 17.66 10.57
C ASP A 69 1.43 18.28 11.04
N ILE A 70 2.31 17.43 11.56
CA ILE A 70 3.71 17.75 11.80
C ILE A 70 4.56 16.66 11.15
N TYR A 71 5.47 17.05 10.27
CA TYR A 71 6.38 16.15 9.60
C TYR A 71 7.79 16.26 10.17
N PHE A 72 8.38 15.12 10.48
CA PHE A 72 9.78 14.98 10.86
C PHE A 72 10.55 14.17 9.84
N SER A 73 11.68 14.73 9.39
CA SER A 73 12.62 14.03 8.51
C SER A 73 13.49 13.03 9.28
N PRO A 74 14.18 12.12 8.57
CA PRO A 74 15.10 11.17 9.21
C PRO A 74 16.17 11.84 10.06
N GLU A 75 16.69 12.99 9.61
CA GLU A 75 17.78 13.72 10.26
C GLU A 75 17.32 14.40 11.55
N GLU A 76 16.06 14.84 11.60
CA GLU A 76 15.51 15.57 12.76
C GLU A 76 15.32 14.65 13.95
N VAL A 77 14.88 13.41 13.76
CA VAL A 77 14.56 12.49 14.86
C VAL A 77 15.70 11.51 15.15
N GLY A 78 16.31 10.93 14.10
CA GLY A 78 17.34 9.91 14.27
C GLY A 78 16.84 8.69 15.05
N LEU A 79 15.62 8.21 14.69
CA LEU A 79 14.90 7.13 15.38
C LEU A 79 15.77 5.88 15.53
N GLY A 80 15.90 5.38 16.76
CA GLY A 80 16.74 4.23 17.08
C GLY A 80 18.26 4.48 16.99
N LYS A 81 18.68 5.68 16.60
CA LYS A 81 20.11 6.09 16.54
C LYS A 81 20.45 7.13 17.59
N ARG A 82 19.75 8.25 17.58
CA ARG A 82 19.90 9.33 18.57
C ARG A 82 19.17 9.04 19.88
N GLU A 83 17.98 8.50 19.77
CA GLU A 83 17.11 8.14 20.89
C GLU A 83 16.52 6.74 20.68
N LYS A 84 16.17 6.06 21.77
CA LYS A 84 15.47 4.77 21.70
C LYS A 84 14.09 4.95 21.09
N VAL A 85 13.68 4.01 20.25
CA VAL A 85 12.34 4.00 19.63
C VAL A 85 11.24 4.11 20.68
N SER A 86 11.38 3.37 21.80
CA SER A 86 10.44 3.37 22.91
C SER A 86 10.28 4.73 23.60
N ASP A 87 11.35 5.51 23.70
CA ASP A 87 11.31 6.81 24.37
C ASP A 87 10.68 7.87 23.46
N VAL A 88 11.06 7.86 22.16
CA VAL A 88 10.43 8.70 21.13
C VAL A 88 8.92 8.42 21.06
N ALA A 89 8.50 7.14 21.08
CA ALA A 89 7.10 6.75 21.07
C ALA A 89 6.31 7.34 22.24
N LYS A 90 6.86 7.27 23.47
CA LYS A 90 6.23 7.82 24.67
C LYS A 90 6.11 9.35 24.62
N VAL A 91 7.15 10.04 24.13
CA VAL A 91 7.14 11.50 24.01
C VAL A 91 6.11 11.96 22.99
N ILE A 92 6.17 11.43 21.77
CA ILE A 92 5.25 11.82 20.69
C ILE A 92 3.80 11.52 21.07
N SER A 93 3.54 10.39 21.71
CA SER A 93 2.19 10.01 22.18
C SER A 93 1.57 10.96 23.20
N LYS A 94 2.38 11.80 23.86
CA LYS A 94 1.87 12.84 24.76
C LYS A 94 1.52 14.15 24.05
N MET A 95 1.92 14.28 22.79
CA MET A 95 1.84 15.52 22.01
C MET A 95 1.03 15.37 20.72
N SER A 96 0.50 14.19 20.45
CA SER A 96 -0.26 13.90 19.22
C SER A 96 -1.38 12.91 19.47
N GLU A 97 -2.31 12.81 18.55
CA GLU A 97 -3.45 11.87 18.57
C GLU A 97 -3.26 10.69 17.64
N VAL A 98 -2.31 10.78 16.71
CA VAL A 98 -1.97 9.70 15.77
C VAL A 98 -0.53 9.85 15.27
N VAL A 99 0.15 8.72 15.05
CA VAL A 99 1.51 8.69 14.49
C VAL A 99 1.53 7.86 13.23
N ILE A 100 2.09 8.43 12.17
CA ILE A 100 2.25 7.79 10.86
C ILE A 100 3.74 7.53 10.64
N LEU A 101 4.11 6.25 10.57
CA LEU A 101 5.51 5.83 10.47
C LEU A 101 5.81 5.30 9.06
N ARG A 102 6.94 5.73 8.50
CA ARG A 102 7.56 5.14 7.32
C ARG A 102 9.00 4.80 7.65
N THR A 103 9.31 3.52 7.78
CA THR A 103 10.59 3.04 8.31
C THR A 103 11.30 2.11 7.35
N TYR A 104 12.60 1.88 7.60
CA TYR A 104 13.36 0.83 6.92
C TYR A 104 12.94 -0.54 7.42
N LYS A 105 12.74 -0.71 8.74
CA LYS A 105 12.41 -2.01 9.35
C LYS A 105 11.00 -2.02 9.93
N HIS A 106 10.28 -3.07 9.65
CA HIS A 106 8.95 -3.30 10.24
C HIS A 106 9.00 -3.37 11.77
N SER A 107 10.04 -4.02 12.32
CA SER A 107 10.27 -4.13 13.76
C SER A 107 10.36 -2.77 14.48
N THR A 108 10.81 -1.71 13.79
CA THR A 108 10.79 -0.34 14.35
C THR A 108 9.37 0.15 14.59
N ILE A 109 8.44 -0.14 13.66
CA ILE A 109 7.02 0.20 13.82
C ILE A 109 6.40 -0.62 14.94
N GLU A 110 6.69 -1.91 15.02
CA GLU A 110 6.20 -2.78 16.09
C GLU A 110 6.68 -2.31 17.47
N GLU A 111 7.97 -1.97 17.61
CA GLU A 111 8.50 -1.43 18.86
C GLU A 111 7.86 -0.10 19.22
N PHE A 112 7.71 0.80 18.24
CA PHE A 112 7.05 2.08 18.45
C PHE A 112 5.60 1.88 18.91
N SER A 113 4.84 1.03 18.24
CA SER A 113 3.43 0.78 18.54
C SER A 113 3.20 0.17 19.92
N LYS A 114 4.09 -0.72 20.37
CA LYS A 114 4.06 -1.30 21.73
C LYS A 114 4.26 -0.25 22.84
N ASN A 115 4.93 0.86 22.53
CA ASN A 115 5.25 1.92 23.48
C ASN A 115 4.41 3.19 23.28
N SER A 116 3.57 3.22 22.24
CA SER A 116 2.68 4.34 21.94
C SER A 116 1.37 4.26 22.73
N SER A 117 0.90 5.39 23.25
CA SER A 117 -0.43 5.54 23.85
C SER A 117 -1.46 6.12 22.87
N VAL A 118 -1.09 6.34 21.61
CA VAL A 118 -1.97 6.78 20.52
C VAL A 118 -1.87 5.82 19.35
N PRO A 119 -2.86 5.80 18.44
CA PRO A 119 -2.83 4.96 17.25
C PRO A 119 -1.58 5.15 16.40
N VAL A 120 -1.05 4.06 15.88
CA VAL A 120 0.08 4.03 14.95
C VAL A 120 -0.36 3.47 13.61
N ILE A 121 0.00 4.16 12.54
CA ILE A 121 -0.28 3.77 11.15
C ILE A 121 1.05 3.47 10.46
N ASN A 122 1.16 2.28 9.87
CA ASN A 122 2.26 1.92 8.99
C ASN A 122 2.05 2.52 7.59
N ALA A 123 2.79 3.58 7.29
CA ALA A 123 2.79 4.17 5.95
C ALA A 123 3.64 3.39 4.94
N LEU A 124 4.65 2.67 5.40
CA LEU A 124 5.48 1.67 4.70
C LEU A 124 6.57 1.15 5.63
N SER A 125 6.86 -0.13 5.54
CA SER A 125 8.07 -0.78 6.08
C SER A 125 8.68 -1.71 5.02
N ASP A 126 9.76 -2.41 5.36
CA ASP A 126 10.34 -3.46 4.48
C ASP A 126 9.40 -4.66 4.28
N ARG A 127 8.45 -4.89 5.18
CA ARG A 127 7.54 -6.05 5.15
C ARG A 127 6.16 -5.75 4.60
N GLU A 128 5.63 -4.56 4.88
CA GLU A 128 4.23 -4.22 4.59
C GLU A 128 4.07 -2.80 4.06
N HIS A 129 3.11 -2.63 3.16
CA HIS A 129 2.57 -1.34 2.72
C HIS A 129 1.04 -1.31 2.83
N PRO A 130 0.46 -1.48 4.05
CA PRO A 130 -0.97 -1.76 4.22
C PRO A 130 -1.86 -0.61 3.75
N CYS A 131 -1.41 0.63 3.92
CA CYS A 131 -2.14 1.80 3.44
C CYS A 131 -2.22 1.86 1.91
N GLN A 132 -1.19 1.39 1.19
CA GLN A 132 -1.24 1.27 -0.27
C GLN A 132 -2.29 0.24 -0.66
N ALA A 133 -2.23 -0.96 -0.10
CA ALA A 133 -3.15 -2.03 -0.42
C ALA A 133 -4.63 -1.67 -0.17
N LEU A 134 -4.93 -0.94 0.92
CA LEU A 134 -6.29 -0.45 1.16
C LEU A 134 -6.74 0.58 0.10
N CYS A 135 -5.84 1.47 -0.31
CA CYS A 135 -6.10 2.46 -1.35
C CYS A 135 -6.23 1.81 -2.74
N ASP A 136 -5.50 0.70 -2.98
CA ASP A 136 -5.64 -0.10 -4.18
C ASP A 136 -7.01 -0.78 -4.25
N LEU A 137 -7.50 -1.35 -3.15
CA LEU A 137 -8.87 -1.89 -3.07
C LEU A 137 -9.92 -0.82 -3.39
N LEU A 138 -9.76 0.41 -2.88
CA LEU A 138 -10.65 1.53 -3.19
C LEU A 138 -10.63 1.81 -4.70
N THR A 139 -9.45 1.87 -5.31
CA THR A 139 -9.28 2.09 -6.75
C THR A 139 -9.90 0.97 -7.58
N ILE A 140 -9.64 -0.27 -7.20
CA ILE A 140 -10.20 -1.45 -7.86
C ILE A 140 -11.72 -1.40 -7.82
N ARG A 141 -12.30 -1.12 -6.65
CA ARG A 141 -13.74 -1.01 -6.47
C ARG A 141 -14.37 0.08 -7.34
N GLU A 142 -13.72 1.25 -7.45
CA GLU A 142 -14.18 2.32 -8.34
C GLU A 142 -14.16 1.93 -9.82
N LYS A 143 -13.21 1.09 -10.24
CA LYS A 143 -13.01 0.73 -11.65
C LYS A 143 -13.73 -0.55 -12.07
N THR A 144 -13.97 -1.47 -11.15
CA THR A 144 -14.55 -2.79 -11.46
C THR A 144 -15.93 -3.01 -10.86
N GLY A 145 -16.37 -2.18 -9.90
CA GLY A 145 -17.59 -2.35 -9.13
C GLY A 145 -17.36 -2.97 -7.75
N GLU A 146 -18.46 -3.28 -7.04
CA GLU A 146 -18.39 -3.63 -5.62
C GLU A 146 -17.98 -5.08 -5.33
N ASP A 147 -18.18 -6.00 -6.27
CA ASP A 147 -17.87 -7.43 -6.07
C ASP A 147 -16.41 -7.74 -6.33
N LEU A 148 -15.59 -7.70 -5.28
CA LEU A 148 -14.18 -8.07 -5.33
C LEU A 148 -13.93 -9.58 -5.15
N LYS A 149 -14.96 -10.39 -4.89
CA LYS A 149 -14.80 -11.85 -4.70
C LYS A 149 -14.34 -12.54 -5.97
N ASN A 150 -14.80 -12.10 -7.13
CA ASN A 150 -14.48 -12.70 -8.42
C ASN A 150 -13.30 -12.04 -9.13
N ILE A 151 -12.67 -11.03 -8.49
CA ILE A 151 -11.56 -10.32 -9.11
C ILE A 151 -10.31 -11.20 -9.18
N LYS A 152 -9.65 -11.17 -10.33
CA LYS A 152 -8.36 -11.84 -10.53
C LYS A 152 -7.27 -10.81 -10.77
N ILE A 153 -6.31 -10.75 -9.87
CA ILE A 153 -5.16 -9.86 -9.95
C ILE A 153 -3.89 -10.67 -10.15
N THR A 154 -3.09 -10.27 -11.12
CA THR A 154 -1.71 -10.74 -11.25
C THR A 154 -0.76 -9.61 -10.87
N PHE A 155 0.03 -9.84 -9.83
CA PHE A 155 1.18 -9.00 -9.48
C PHE A 155 2.42 -9.56 -10.16
N VAL A 156 3.05 -8.76 -11.02
CA VAL A 156 4.26 -9.13 -11.76
C VAL A 156 5.44 -8.38 -11.16
N GLY A 157 6.39 -9.08 -10.54
CA GLY A 157 7.54 -8.42 -9.92
C GLY A 157 8.08 -9.15 -8.70
N ASP A 158 8.87 -8.45 -7.91
CA ASP A 158 9.46 -8.96 -6.66
C ASP A 158 8.39 -9.21 -5.59
N GLY A 159 8.56 -10.27 -4.79
CA GLY A 159 7.71 -10.56 -3.62
C GLY A 159 7.96 -9.61 -2.46
N ASN A 160 7.84 -8.32 -2.71
CA ASN A 160 8.11 -7.25 -1.78
C ASN A 160 6.93 -6.92 -0.84
N ASN A 161 7.06 -5.84 -0.09
CA ASN A 161 6.04 -5.35 0.83
C ASN A 161 4.71 -4.96 0.16
N VAL A 162 4.75 -4.49 -1.09
CA VAL A 162 3.53 -4.15 -1.87
C VAL A 162 2.81 -5.43 -2.28
N ALA A 163 3.54 -6.41 -2.84
CA ALA A 163 2.99 -7.71 -3.20
C ALA A 163 2.35 -8.42 -1.99
N THR A 164 3.04 -8.41 -0.84
CA THR A 164 2.56 -9.00 0.42
C THR A 164 1.25 -8.37 0.89
N SER A 165 1.21 -7.05 1.01
CA SER A 165 0.01 -6.35 1.49
C SER A 165 -1.16 -6.44 0.51
N LEU A 166 -0.88 -6.38 -0.81
CA LEU A 166 -1.93 -6.50 -1.83
C LEU A 166 -2.50 -7.92 -1.88
N ALA A 167 -1.66 -8.96 -1.74
CA ALA A 167 -2.14 -10.35 -1.64
C ALA A 167 -3.10 -10.51 -0.46
N LYS A 168 -2.73 -10.04 0.74
CA LYS A 168 -3.60 -10.05 1.91
C LYS A 168 -4.92 -9.31 1.66
N ALA A 169 -4.84 -8.14 1.02
CA ALA A 169 -6.00 -7.32 0.70
C ALA A 169 -7.00 -8.07 -0.20
N ILE A 170 -6.55 -8.65 -1.29
CA ILE A 170 -7.40 -9.36 -2.26
C ILE A 170 -8.00 -10.64 -1.64
N LEU A 171 -7.19 -11.39 -0.90
CA LEU A 171 -7.67 -12.60 -0.23
C LEU A 171 -8.71 -12.32 0.86
N THR A 172 -8.64 -11.17 1.54
CA THR A 172 -9.66 -10.74 2.50
C THR A 172 -11.06 -10.58 1.87
N TYR A 173 -11.12 -10.36 0.57
CA TYR A 173 -12.38 -10.32 -0.19
C TYR A 173 -12.73 -11.65 -0.87
N GLY A 174 -11.89 -12.68 -0.75
CA GLY A 174 -12.09 -13.96 -1.43
C GLY A 174 -11.73 -13.92 -2.92
N GLY A 175 -10.95 -12.93 -3.35
CA GLY A 175 -10.47 -12.80 -4.71
C GLY A 175 -9.30 -13.74 -5.04
N THR A 176 -8.83 -13.69 -6.27
CA THR A 176 -7.67 -14.46 -6.75
C THR A 176 -6.46 -13.54 -6.90
N PHE A 177 -5.36 -13.90 -6.24
CA PHE A 177 -4.08 -13.23 -6.36
C PHE A 177 -3.01 -14.17 -6.92
N ILE A 178 -2.45 -13.81 -8.08
CA ILE A 178 -1.35 -14.54 -8.69
C ILE A 178 -0.08 -13.70 -8.56
N HIS A 179 0.94 -14.25 -7.92
CA HIS A 179 2.26 -13.64 -7.88
C HIS A 179 3.12 -14.21 -9.02
N SER A 180 3.51 -13.36 -9.97
CA SER A 180 4.35 -13.71 -11.11
C SER A 180 5.75 -13.15 -10.94
N CYS A 181 6.72 -14.03 -10.70
CA CYS A 181 8.11 -13.63 -10.44
C CYS A 181 9.11 -14.71 -10.91
N PRO A 182 10.39 -14.34 -11.12
CA PRO A 182 11.47 -15.32 -11.24
C PRO A 182 11.61 -16.13 -9.95
N LYS A 183 12.12 -17.36 -10.07
CA LYS A 183 12.44 -18.19 -8.88
C LYS A 183 13.45 -17.49 -7.97
N GLY A 184 13.13 -17.49 -6.66
CA GLY A 184 13.94 -16.84 -5.64
C GLY A 184 13.51 -15.41 -5.31
N TYR A 185 12.46 -14.91 -5.98
CA TYR A 185 11.86 -13.61 -5.76
C TYR A 185 10.41 -13.68 -5.29
N GLU A 186 10.03 -14.84 -4.73
CA GLU A 186 8.69 -15.07 -4.19
C GLU A 186 8.48 -14.27 -2.89
N ILE A 187 7.22 -14.03 -2.55
CA ILE A 187 6.84 -13.46 -1.24
C ILE A 187 7.51 -14.28 -0.12
N PRO A 188 8.12 -13.62 0.89
CA PRO A 188 8.82 -14.29 1.99
C PRO A 188 7.96 -15.34 2.69
N LYS A 189 8.58 -16.46 3.06
CA LYS A 189 7.88 -17.61 3.67
C LYS A 189 7.14 -17.25 4.96
N GLU A 190 7.68 -16.32 5.74
CA GLU A 190 7.05 -15.82 6.95
C GLU A 190 5.73 -15.09 6.69
N ASP A 191 5.57 -14.47 5.52
CA ASP A 191 4.36 -13.78 5.13
C ASP A 191 3.33 -14.70 4.47
N LEU A 192 3.78 -15.82 3.88
CA LEU A 192 2.89 -16.83 3.29
C LEU A 192 1.99 -17.50 4.35
N ILE A 193 2.36 -17.51 5.63
CA ILE A 193 1.52 -18.06 6.70
C ILE A 193 0.23 -17.23 6.82
N ALA A 194 0.34 -15.93 6.93
CA ALA A 194 -0.83 -15.04 7.01
C ALA A 194 -1.67 -15.06 5.72
N ILE A 195 -1.01 -15.18 4.56
CA ILE A 195 -1.68 -15.33 3.26
C ILE A 195 -2.51 -16.63 3.20
N ASP A 196 -1.95 -17.75 3.65
CA ASP A 196 -2.65 -19.06 3.71
C ASP A 196 -3.85 -19.02 4.66
N ASP A 197 -3.71 -18.38 5.82
CA ASP A 197 -4.79 -18.21 6.78
C ASP A 197 -5.94 -17.35 6.20
N LEU A 198 -5.61 -16.26 5.52
CA LEU A 198 -6.62 -15.40 4.86
C LEU A 198 -7.32 -16.14 3.71
N GLN A 199 -6.55 -16.87 2.89
CA GLN A 199 -7.09 -17.70 1.81
C GLN A 199 -8.13 -18.68 2.33
N LYS A 200 -7.81 -19.41 3.41
CA LYS A 200 -8.74 -20.36 4.05
C LYS A 200 -9.96 -19.67 4.66
N LYS A 201 -9.75 -18.54 5.32
CA LYS A 201 -10.79 -17.82 6.04
C LYS A 201 -11.85 -17.22 5.11
N TYR A 202 -11.43 -16.70 3.96
CA TYR A 202 -12.31 -15.94 3.06
C TYR A 202 -12.56 -16.62 1.71
N ASP A 203 -12.13 -17.88 1.55
CA ASP A 203 -12.30 -18.66 0.30
C ASP A 203 -11.66 -17.97 -0.91
N GLY A 204 -10.50 -17.33 -0.70
CA GLY A 204 -9.71 -16.71 -1.75
C GLY A 204 -8.76 -17.70 -2.40
N ASN A 205 -8.04 -17.29 -3.43
CA ASN A 205 -7.05 -18.12 -4.11
C ASN A 205 -5.73 -17.39 -4.29
N PHE A 206 -4.63 -17.97 -3.77
CA PHE A 206 -3.26 -17.51 -3.95
C PHE A 206 -2.43 -18.52 -4.71
N SER A 207 -1.65 -18.07 -5.69
CA SER A 207 -0.69 -18.92 -6.39
C SER A 207 0.54 -18.14 -6.84
N ILE A 208 1.63 -18.86 -7.02
CA ILE A 208 2.88 -18.33 -7.59
C ILE A 208 3.07 -18.98 -8.98
N GLU A 209 3.35 -18.15 -9.99
CA GLU A 209 3.56 -18.59 -11.37
C GLU A 209 4.82 -17.92 -11.92
N ASN A 210 5.75 -18.73 -12.44
CA ASN A 210 7.01 -18.22 -12.97
C ASN A 210 6.98 -17.89 -14.48
N ASP A 211 5.87 -18.15 -15.16
CA ASP A 211 5.66 -17.75 -16.57
C ASP A 211 4.68 -16.58 -16.62
N ILE A 212 5.18 -15.40 -17.01
CA ILE A 212 4.36 -14.20 -17.10
C ILE A 212 3.15 -14.38 -18.01
N ASN A 213 3.29 -15.09 -19.15
CA ASN A 213 2.21 -15.27 -20.11
C ASN A 213 1.09 -16.15 -19.55
N MET A 214 1.45 -17.10 -18.69
CA MET A 214 0.47 -17.96 -18.02
C MET A 214 -0.19 -17.22 -16.86
N SER A 215 0.59 -16.47 -16.08
CA SER A 215 0.11 -15.75 -14.91
C SER A 215 -0.92 -14.67 -15.24
N VAL A 216 -0.64 -13.85 -16.29
CA VAL A 216 -1.53 -12.72 -16.64
C VAL A 216 -2.77 -13.13 -17.43
N LYS A 217 -2.88 -14.40 -17.83
CA LYS A 217 -4.00 -14.87 -18.65
C LYS A 217 -5.34 -14.71 -17.91
N ASN A 218 -6.27 -13.99 -18.53
CA ASN A 218 -7.60 -13.69 -17.98
C ASN A 218 -7.53 -12.92 -16.62
N SER A 219 -6.49 -12.13 -16.40
CA SER A 219 -6.45 -11.24 -15.24
C SER A 219 -7.30 -10.00 -15.51
N ASP A 220 -8.11 -9.61 -14.54
CA ASP A 220 -8.85 -8.35 -14.57
C ASP A 220 -7.91 -7.17 -14.34
N ILE A 221 -6.88 -7.41 -13.53
CA ILE A 221 -5.88 -6.41 -13.18
C ILE A 221 -4.48 -7.02 -13.30
N VAL A 222 -3.58 -6.28 -13.91
CA VAL A 222 -2.13 -6.53 -13.90
C VAL A 222 -1.48 -5.40 -13.13
N TYR A 223 -0.82 -5.76 -12.04
CA TYR A 223 -0.10 -4.84 -11.16
C TYR A 223 1.39 -5.13 -11.23
N THR A 224 2.22 -4.10 -11.20
CA THR A 224 3.67 -4.24 -11.04
C THR A 224 4.24 -3.14 -10.15
N ASP A 225 5.45 -3.34 -9.66
CA ASP A 225 6.25 -2.41 -8.90
C ASP A 225 7.71 -2.50 -9.35
N VAL A 226 8.53 -1.55 -8.97
CA VAL A 226 9.96 -1.54 -9.28
C VAL A 226 10.64 -2.85 -8.88
N TRP A 227 11.54 -3.36 -9.73
CA TRP A 227 12.26 -4.62 -9.45
C TRP A 227 13.29 -4.49 -8.34
N ALA A 228 13.79 -3.29 -8.10
CA ALA A 228 14.68 -2.98 -6.98
C ALA A 228 14.08 -1.88 -6.11
N SER A 229 13.66 -2.25 -4.90
CA SER A 229 13.12 -1.31 -3.92
C SER A 229 14.23 -0.45 -3.29
N MET A 230 13.84 0.68 -2.70
CA MET A 230 14.79 1.55 -1.96
C MET A 230 15.54 0.78 -0.87
N GLY A 231 16.87 0.81 -0.95
CA GLY A 231 17.80 0.05 -0.10
C GLY A 231 18.34 -1.21 -0.76
N GLN A 232 17.93 -1.53 -1.99
CA GLN A 232 18.41 -2.68 -2.78
C GLN A 232 19.21 -2.22 -4.02
N GLU A 233 19.66 -0.97 -4.07
CA GLU A 233 20.33 -0.38 -5.23
C GLU A 233 21.60 -1.16 -5.63
N SER A 234 22.25 -1.81 -4.69
CA SER A 234 23.43 -2.68 -4.95
C SER A 234 23.09 -3.94 -5.76
N GLU A 235 21.83 -4.37 -5.77
CA GLU A 235 21.36 -5.54 -6.50
C GLU A 235 20.72 -5.18 -7.85
N GLN A 236 20.58 -3.90 -8.19
CA GLN A 236 19.83 -3.44 -9.36
C GLN A 236 20.23 -4.14 -10.66
N SER A 237 21.53 -4.20 -10.98
CA SER A 237 21.99 -4.84 -12.23
C SER A 237 21.63 -6.32 -12.31
N LYS A 238 21.69 -7.05 -11.18
CA LYS A 238 21.28 -8.45 -11.11
C LYS A 238 19.78 -8.59 -11.31
N ARG A 239 19.00 -7.74 -10.63
CA ARG A 239 17.53 -7.77 -10.72
C ARG A 239 17.04 -7.45 -12.13
N ILE A 240 17.63 -6.47 -12.81
CA ILE A 240 17.33 -6.18 -14.23
C ILE A 240 17.53 -7.42 -15.11
N GLU A 241 18.61 -8.17 -14.91
CA GLU A 241 18.86 -9.40 -15.70
C GLU A 241 17.89 -10.53 -15.35
N ASP A 242 17.60 -10.73 -14.05
CA ASP A 242 16.70 -11.79 -13.59
C ASP A 242 15.24 -11.53 -13.98
N PHE A 243 14.82 -10.27 -14.01
CA PHE A 243 13.45 -9.84 -14.33
C PHE A 243 13.22 -9.44 -15.79
N LYS A 244 14.21 -9.49 -16.67
CA LYS A 244 14.12 -9.01 -18.07
C LYS A 244 12.94 -9.58 -18.89
N ASN A 245 12.42 -10.74 -18.50
CA ASN A 245 11.25 -11.38 -19.13
C ASN A 245 9.94 -11.08 -18.41
N TYR A 246 9.96 -10.24 -17.39
CA TYR A 246 8.79 -9.89 -16.56
C TYR A 246 8.32 -8.45 -16.74
N GLN A 247 8.79 -7.76 -17.79
CA GLN A 247 8.29 -6.44 -18.13
C GLN A 247 6.80 -6.49 -18.50
N VAL A 248 6.00 -5.64 -17.86
CA VAL A 248 4.60 -5.42 -18.25
C VAL A 248 4.56 -4.39 -19.38
N ASN A 249 3.84 -4.71 -20.46
CA ASN A 249 3.73 -3.87 -21.62
C ASN A 249 2.28 -3.81 -22.15
N GLU A 250 2.05 -2.94 -23.15
CA GLU A 250 0.73 -2.70 -23.73
C GLU A 250 0.12 -3.99 -24.30
N GLN A 251 0.91 -4.88 -24.89
CA GLN A 251 0.40 -6.14 -25.47
C GLN A 251 -0.20 -7.06 -24.41
N ILE A 252 0.44 -7.12 -23.23
CA ILE A 252 -0.09 -7.89 -22.08
C ILE A 252 -1.43 -7.31 -21.65
N ILE A 253 -1.52 -5.98 -21.51
CA ILE A 253 -2.73 -5.30 -21.05
C ILE A 253 -3.87 -5.43 -22.07
N GLU A 254 -3.60 -5.19 -23.35
CA GLU A 254 -4.62 -5.24 -24.40
C GLU A 254 -5.13 -6.67 -24.63
N LYS A 255 -4.22 -7.67 -24.68
CA LYS A 255 -4.59 -9.07 -24.89
C LYS A 255 -5.54 -9.60 -23.81
N ASN A 256 -5.40 -9.14 -22.57
CA ASN A 256 -6.22 -9.56 -21.45
C ASN A 256 -7.37 -8.59 -21.18
N ASN A 257 -7.44 -7.46 -21.87
CA ASN A 257 -8.33 -6.33 -21.55
C ASN A 257 -8.24 -5.93 -20.07
N ALA A 258 -7.04 -6.02 -19.50
CA ALA A 258 -6.79 -5.81 -18.08
C ALA A 258 -6.64 -4.33 -17.74
N ILE A 259 -6.97 -3.97 -16.51
CA ILE A 259 -6.60 -2.68 -15.90
C ILE A 259 -5.14 -2.78 -15.47
N PHE A 260 -4.36 -1.73 -15.77
CA PHE A 260 -2.98 -1.61 -15.32
C PHE A 260 -2.88 -0.76 -14.06
N MET A 261 -2.15 -1.28 -13.05
CA MET A 261 -1.88 -0.61 -11.77
C MET A 261 -0.39 -0.62 -11.42
N HIS A 262 0.07 0.43 -10.74
CA HIS A 262 1.44 0.59 -10.23
C HIS A 262 1.45 1.64 -9.12
N ASP A 263 2.07 1.38 -7.99
CA ASP A 263 2.08 2.31 -6.84
C ASP A 263 3.03 3.51 -7.00
N LEU A 264 3.86 3.51 -8.05
CA LEU A 264 4.82 4.55 -8.41
C LEU A 264 5.91 4.80 -7.31
N PRO A 265 7.15 5.19 -7.71
CA PRO A 265 7.58 5.58 -9.07
C PRO A 265 7.75 4.39 -9.99
N ALA A 266 7.55 4.56 -11.28
CA ALA A 266 7.79 3.55 -12.30
C ALA A 266 9.12 3.80 -13.00
N HIS A 267 9.85 2.73 -13.34
CA HIS A 267 11.07 2.78 -14.14
C HIS A 267 10.74 2.38 -15.58
N HIS A 268 10.52 3.39 -16.42
CA HIS A 268 10.20 3.20 -17.83
C HIS A 268 11.33 2.46 -18.55
N GLY A 269 11.00 1.39 -19.29
CA GLY A 269 11.94 0.51 -19.94
C GLY A 269 12.47 -0.64 -19.07
N GLU A 270 12.20 -0.63 -17.74
CA GLU A 270 12.50 -1.72 -16.82
C GLU A 270 11.22 -2.57 -16.59
N GLU A 271 10.55 -2.45 -15.43
CA GLU A 271 9.37 -3.23 -15.09
C GLU A 271 8.15 -2.92 -15.96
N ILE A 272 8.12 -1.75 -16.60
CA ILE A 272 7.09 -1.35 -17.54
C ILE A 272 7.69 -0.89 -18.88
N SER A 273 6.90 -1.02 -19.97
CA SER A 273 7.22 -0.36 -21.23
C SER A 273 7.12 1.16 -21.11
N GLU A 274 7.75 1.88 -22.06
CA GLU A 274 7.99 3.32 -22.01
C GLU A 274 6.72 4.16 -21.79
N ASN A 275 5.58 3.77 -22.37
CA ASN A 275 4.36 4.58 -22.37
C ASN A 275 3.20 3.93 -21.59
N LEU A 276 3.44 2.85 -20.84
CA LEU A 276 2.35 2.07 -20.23
C LEU A 276 1.56 2.87 -19.17
N VAL A 277 2.19 3.79 -18.46
CA VAL A 277 1.50 4.65 -17.47
C VAL A 277 0.42 5.53 -18.10
N ASP A 278 0.58 5.92 -19.37
CA ASP A 278 -0.35 6.74 -20.12
C ASP A 278 -1.33 5.93 -20.99
N HIS A 279 -1.27 4.61 -20.90
CA HIS A 279 -2.17 3.72 -21.65
C HIS A 279 -3.63 3.89 -21.18
N LYS A 280 -4.60 3.77 -22.09
CA LYS A 280 -6.04 3.96 -21.80
C LYS A 280 -6.60 3.08 -20.69
N ASN A 281 -5.99 1.91 -20.44
CA ASN A 281 -6.36 1.00 -19.35
C ASN A 281 -5.53 1.23 -18.09
N SER A 282 -4.61 2.21 -18.08
CA SER A 282 -3.84 2.56 -16.89
C SER A 282 -4.67 3.41 -15.95
N VAL A 283 -4.63 3.06 -14.66
CA VAL A 283 -5.30 3.83 -13.60
C VAL A 283 -4.31 4.32 -12.53
N VAL A 284 -3.02 4.35 -12.86
CA VAL A 284 -1.95 4.66 -11.90
C VAL A 284 -2.09 6.04 -11.24
N PHE A 285 -2.63 7.03 -11.95
CA PHE A 285 -2.82 8.37 -11.39
C PHE A 285 -4.09 8.46 -10.52
N ASP A 286 -5.16 7.78 -10.90
CA ASP A 286 -6.35 7.63 -10.04
C ASP A 286 -6.00 6.85 -8.76
N GLN A 287 -5.19 5.80 -8.90
CA GLN A 287 -4.64 5.02 -7.79
C GLN A 287 -3.80 5.89 -6.85
N ALA A 288 -2.94 6.75 -7.40
CA ALA A 288 -2.14 7.67 -6.61
C ALA A 288 -3.01 8.71 -5.87
N GLU A 289 -4.07 9.22 -6.50
CA GLU A 289 -5.04 10.12 -5.86
C GLU A 289 -5.81 9.40 -4.76
N ASN A 290 -6.24 8.17 -4.98
CA ASN A 290 -7.01 7.38 -4.01
C ASN A 290 -6.26 7.11 -2.71
N ARG A 291 -4.96 7.31 -2.68
CA ARG A 291 -4.19 7.30 -1.42
C ARG A 291 -4.68 8.34 -0.42
N ILE A 292 -5.16 9.49 -0.88
CA ILE A 292 -5.74 10.51 -0.01
C ILE A 292 -6.99 9.95 0.68
N TRP A 293 -7.86 9.35 -0.09
CA TRP A 293 -9.19 8.95 0.35
C TRP A 293 -9.16 7.69 1.21
N GLY A 294 -8.37 6.68 0.84
CA GLY A 294 -8.17 5.49 1.66
C GLY A 294 -7.51 5.82 3.00
N GLN A 295 -6.47 6.66 3.00
CA GLN A 295 -5.82 7.12 4.23
C GLN A 295 -6.74 7.98 5.10
N LEU A 296 -7.58 8.82 4.49
CA LEU A 296 -8.62 9.56 5.20
C LEU A 296 -9.59 8.61 5.91
N GLY A 297 -10.02 7.55 5.23
CA GLY A 297 -10.89 6.51 5.79
C GLY A 297 -10.24 5.80 6.99
N ILE A 298 -8.96 5.40 6.86
CA ILE A 298 -8.19 4.80 7.94
C ILE A 298 -8.13 5.74 9.16
N ILE A 299 -7.74 7.00 8.96
CA ILE A 299 -7.62 7.99 10.04
C ILE A 299 -8.98 8.18 10.73
N LYS A 300 -10.06 8.38 9.99
CA LYS A 300 -11.41 8.54 10.57
C LYS A 300 -11.88 7.35 11.38
N LYS A 301 -11.42 6.15 11.01
CA LYS A 301 -11.81 4.93 11.72
C LYS A 301 -11.08 4.76 13.04
N ILE A 302 -9.83 5.23 13.15
CA ILE A 302 -8.98 4.93 14.30
C ILE A 302 -8.74 6.11 15.23
N VAL A 303 -9.01 7.35 14.81
CA VAL A 303 -8.84 8.61 15.56
C VAL A 303 -10.18 9.27 15.89
#